data_593b16d6b50e1885b8bb19db48dd8b33
#
_entry.id   593b16d6b50e1885b8bb19db48dd8b33
#
_cell.length_a   1.000
_cell.length_b   1.000
_cell.length_c   1.000
_cell.angle_alpha   90.00
_cell.angle_beta   90.00
_cell.angle_gamma   90.00
#
_symmetry.space_group_name_H-M   'P 1'
#
loop_
_entity.id
_entity.type
_entity.pdbx_description
1 polymer ?
#
loop_
_entity_poly.entity_id
_entity_poly.type
_entity_poly.pdbx_seq_one_letter_code
_entity_poly.pdbx_strand_id
1 'polypeptide(L)'
;FVDFACSGPYVSIDMHPEDEEAYLDAIFFSPHKFLGGPGTSGVLVFNKKLYNNMVPDCPGGGTVSWTNPWGEHKYIDNIEDREDGGTPGFLQVIKTALAIQLKDEMGIDNILKREHEIVEYVFDSLQNVPNIKILAGQHQERLGVISFFIDDLHFNLGVKLLNDRFGIQTRG
;
A
#
# COMPACT_ATOMS: atom_id res chain seq x y z
N PHE A 1 -5.81 -7.99 10.82
CA PHE A 1 -5.38 -6.73 10.20
C PHE A 1 -4.52 -7.08 8.99
N VAL A 2 -4.76 -6.42 7.85
CA VAL A 2 -4.04 -6.72 6.61
C VAL A 2 -3.37 -5.47 6.04
N ASP A 3 -2.08 -5.62 5.72
CA ASP A 3 -1.28 -4.62 5.02
C ASP A 3 -1.40 -4.82 3.51
N PHE A 4 -2.10 -3.91 2.84
CA PHE A 4 -2.22 -3.87 1.39
C PHE A 4 -1.24 -2.86 0.75
N ALA A 5 -0.21 -2.41 1.45
CA ALA A 5 0.71 -1.40 0.92
C ALA A 5 1.39 -1.83 -0.39
N CYS A 6 1.66 -3.12 -0.58
CA CYS A 6 2.23 -3.65 -1.82
C CYS A 6 1.15 -4.07 -2.82
N SER A 7 0.13 -4.77 -2.36
CA SER A 7 -0.89 -5.40 -3.21
C SER A 7 -2.05 -4.47 -3.57
N GLY A 8 -2.29 -3.42 -2.79
CA GLY A 8 -3.42 -2.52 -2.98
C GLY A 8 -3.65 -1.99 -4.40
N PRO A 9 -2.60 -1.66 -5.19
CA PRO A 9 -2.80 -1.25 -6.59
C PRO A 9 -3.37 -2.34 -7.49
N TYR A 10 -3.24 -3.62 -7.13
CA TYR A 10 -3.44 -4.74 -8.04
C TYR A 10 -4.65 -5.61 -7.69
N VAL A 11 -5.06 -5.64 -6.42
CA VAL A 11 -6.09 -6.58 -5.96
C VAL A 11 -7.37 -5.88 -5.57
N SER A 12 -8.50 -6.62 -5.61
CA SER A 12 -9.73 -6.22 -4.94
C SER A 12 -9.54 -6.31 -3.42
N ILE A 13 -10.10 -5.35 -2.72
CA ILE A 13 -10.10 -5.34 -1.25
C ILE A 13 -11.56 -5.35 -0.80
N ASP A 14 -11.97 -6.45 -0.18
CA ASP A 14 -13.27 -6.59 0.45
C ASP A 14 -13.05 -6.88 1.95
N MET A 15 -13.59 -6.03 2.80
CA MET A 15 -13.49 -6.19 4.25
C MET A 15 -14.58 -7.11 4.83
N HIS A 16 -15.65 -7.34 4.06
CA HIS A 16 -16.81 -8.11 4.51
C HIS A 16 -17.25 -9.10 3.42
N PRO A 17 -16.37 -10.08 3.07
CA PRO A 17 -16.73 -11.11 2.11
C PRO A 17 -17.92 -11.95 2.60
N GLU A 18 -18.47 -12.80 1.75
CA GLU A 18 -19.60 -13.68 2.12
C GLU A 18 -19.26 -14.62 3.28
N ASP A 19 -17.99 -15.04 3.39
CA ASP A 19 -17.48 -15.82 4.51
C ASP A 19 -17.15 -14.91 5.69
N GLU A 20 -17.96 -14.96 6.74
CA GLU A 20 -17.77 -14.15 7.95
C GLU A 20 -16.45 -14.46 8.68
N GLU A 21 -15.87 -15.67 8.54
CA GLU A 21 -14.56 -16.00 9.13
C GLU A 21 -13.41 -15.29 8.42
N ALA A 22 -13.63 -14.81 7.20
CA ALA A 22 -12.67 -14.04 6.42
C ALA A 22 -12.81 -12.52 6.57
N TYR A 23 -13.65 -12.03 7.48
CA TYR A 23 -13.81 -10.59 7.74
C TYR A 23 -12.49 -9.94 8.17
N LEU A 24 -12.24 -8.76 7.62
CA LEU A 24 -11.08 -7.95 7.94
C LEU A 24 -11.46 -6.85 8.93
N ASP A 25 -10.83 -6.85 10.08
CA ASP A 25 -11.07 -5.83 11.12
C ASP A 25 -10.39 -4.50 10.80
N ALA A 26 -9.26 -4.53 10.15
CA ALA A 26 -8.55 -3.34 9.69
C ALA A 26 -7.69 -3.65 8.47
N ILE A 27 -7.63 -2.65 7.58
CA ILE A 27 -6.75 -2.63 6.43
C ILE A 27 -6.00 -1.31 6.38
N PHE A 28 -4.80 -1.33 5.85
CA PHE A 28 -4.05 -0.11 5.56
C PHE A 28 -3.25 -0.28 4.28
N PHE A 29 -3.13 0.82 3.54
CA PHE A 29 -2.41 0.82 2.28
C PHE A 29 -1.86 2.20 1.93
N SER A 30 -1.00 2.22 0.92
CA SER A 30 -0.23 3.38 0.52
C SER A 30 -0.60 3.79 -0.91
N PRO A 31 -1.58 4.68 -1.10
CA PRO A 31 -2.02 5.09 -2.44
C PRO A 31 -0.93 5.73 -3.30
N HIS A 32 0.19 6.17 -2.70
CA HIS A 32 1.32 6.68 -3.48
C HIS A 32 1.94 5.63 -4.43
N LYS A 33 1.63 4.34 -4.24
CA LYS A 33 2.02 3.24 -5.12
C LYS A 33 1.04 3.00 -6.28
N PHE A 34 -0.14 3.62 -6.23
CA PHE A 34 -1.12 3.55 -7.31
C PHE A 34 -0.70 4.45 -8.47
N LEU A 35 -1.21 4.18 -9.66
CA LEU A 35 -1.02 5.07 -10.80
C LEU A 35 -1.57 6.47 -10.47
N GLY A 36 -0.77 7.51 -10.70
CA GLY A 36 -1.14 8.87 -10.31
C GLY A 36 -1.00 9.17 -8.81
N GLY A 37 -0.61 8.21 -7.99
CA GLY A 37 -0.59 8.27 -6.54
C GLY A 37 0.51 9.05 -5.83
N PRO A 38 1.72 9.32 -6.38
CA PRO A 38 2.75 10.05 -5.64
C PRO A 38 2.26 11.35 -5.03
N GLY A 39 2.49 11.53 -3.73
CA GLY A 39 2.01 12.69 -2.96
C GLY A 39 0.61 12.54 -2.37
N THR A 40 0.06 11.32 -2.34
CA THR A 40 -1.19 11.00 -1.65
C THR A 40 -0.98 10.76 -0.16
N SER A 41 -2.05 10.83 0.62
CA SER A 41 -2.09 10.36 2.00
C SER A 41 -2.15 8.83 2.05
N GLY A 42 -1.63 8.23 3.14
CA GLY A 42 -1.92 6.85 3.49
C GLY A 42 -3.39 6.68 3.87
N VAL A 43 -3.87 5.44 3.78
CA VAL A 43 -5.26 5.10 4.15
C VAL A 43 -5.25 4.00 5.20
N LEU A 44 -6.03 4.22 6.26
CA LEU A 44 -6.38 3.23 7.27
C LEU A 44 -7.89 3.14 7.32
N VAL A 45 -8.43 1.94 7.15
CA VAL A 45 -9.85 1.63 7.35
C VAL A 45 -9.94 0.55 8.42
N PHE A 46 -10.77 0.75 9.43
CA PHE A 46 -10.90 -0.21 10.51
C PHE A 46 -12.31 -0.24 11.08
N ASN A 47 -12.66 -1.34 11.72
CA ASN A 47 -13.91 -1.47 12.43
C ASN A 47 -13.89 -0.59 13.68
N LYS A 48 -14.75 0.42 13.74
CA LYS A 48 -14.81 1.38 14.85
C LYS A 48 -15.02 0.74 16.23
N LYS A 49 -15.53 -0.49 16.31
CA LYS A 49 -15.64 -1.26 17.56
C LYS A 49 -14.31 -1.54 18.24
N LEU A 50 -13.21 -1.48 17.48
CA LEU A 50 -11.85 -1.67 17.98
C LEU A 50 -11.28 -0.41 18.62
N TYR A 51 -11.93 0.75 18.42
CA TYR A 51 -11.44 2.03 18.89
C TYR A 51 -12.10 2.41 20.22
N ASN A 52 -11.30 2.46 21.27
CA ASN A 52 -11.76 2.80 22.62
C ASN A 52 -11.03 4.01 23.23
N ASN A 53 -10.18 4.69 22.46
CA ASN A 53 -9.41 5.83 22.96
C ASN A 53 -10.32 7.05 23.14
N MET A 54 -10.27 7.64 24.33
CA MET A 54 -10.96 8.90 24.61
C MET A 54 -10.11 10.12 24.23
N VAL A 55 -8.80 9.94 24.19
CA VAL A 55 -7.81 10.95 23.80
C VAL A 55 -7.21 10.51 22.46
N PRO A 56 -7.13 11.38 21.45
CA PRO A 56 -6.52 11.03 20.19
C PRO A 56 -5.01 10.75 20.34
N ASP A 57 -4.46 9.97 19.43
CA ASP A 57 -3.03 9.63 19.43
C ASP A 57 -2.16 10.89 19.24
N CYS A 58 -2.59 11.79 18.36
CA CYS A 58 -1.94 13.07 18.10
C CYS A 58 -2.89 14.25 18.38
N PRO A 59 -3.05 14.69 19.65
CA PRO A 59 -3.88 15.85 19.97
C PRO A 59 -3.40 17.12 19.26
N GLY A 60 -4.34 17.92 18.75
CA GLY A 60 -4.00 19.17 18.07
C GLY A 60 -5.20 20.03 17.73
N GLY A 61 -5.00 21.10 16.98
CA GLY A 61 -6.08 21.92 16.47
C GLY A 61 -7.06 21.10 15.65
N GLY A 62 -8.35 21.35 15.79
CA GLY A 62 -9.41 20.61 15.10
C GLY A 62 -9.87 19.34 15.82
N THR A 63 -9.15 18.82 16.80
CA THR A 63 -9.51 17.59 17.52
C THR A 63 -10.44 17.82 18.73
N VAL A 64 -10.66 19.07 19.11
CA VAL A 64 -11.46 19.48 20.26
C VAL A 64 -12.68 20.30 19.84
N SER A 65 -13.79 20.12 20.56
CA SER A 65 -14.99 20.95 20.42
C SER A 65 -14.81 22.31 21.09
N TRP A 66 -14.09 22.34 22.20
CA TRP A 66 -13.75 23.55 22.93
C TRP A 66 -12.55 23.31 23.85
N THR A 67 -11.89 24.41 24.19
CA THR A 67 -10.86 24.47 25.24
C THR A 67 -11.00 25.79 26.00
N ASN A 68 -10.41 25.89 27.20
CA ASN A 68 -10.37 27.12 28.00
C ASN A 68 -8.96 27.37 28.56
N PRO A 69 -8.67 28.59 29.07
CA PRO A 69 -7.34 28.91 29.60
C PRO A 69 -6.96 28.19 30.89
N TRP A 70 -7.91 27.49 31.51
CA TRP A 70 -7.71 26.80 32.81
C TRP A 70 -7.37 25.31 32.66
N GLY A 71 -7.16 24.85 31.42
CA GLY A 71 -6.72 23.48 31.11
C GLY A 71 -7.86 22.51 30.83
N GLU A 72 -9.12 22.97 30.84
CA GLU A 72 -10.25 22.13 30.49
C GLU A 72 -10.43 22.11 28.97
N HIS A 73 -10.87 20.97 28.47
CA HIS A 73 -11.16 20.78 27.03
C HIS A 73 -12.12 19.61 26.84
N LYS A 74 -12.76 19.56 25.69
CA LYS A 74 -13.55 18.41 25.25
C LYS A 74 -13.17 18.04 23.84
N TYR A 75 -12.75 16.78 23.65
CA TYR A 75 -12.50 16.22 22.31
C TYR A 75 -13.81 16.05 21.53
N ILE A 76 -13.69 16.04 20.21
CA ILE A 76 -14.78 15.75 19.29
C ILE A 76 -15.20 14.28 19.43
N ASP A 77 -16.51 14.03 19.36
CA ASP A 77 -17.06 12.68 19.52
C ASP A 77 -16.82 11.80 18.27
N ASN A 78 -16.79 12.39 17.07
CA ASN A 78 -16.45 11.69 15.85
C ASN A 78 -14.97 11.25 15.89
N ILE A 79 -14.73 9.95 15.65
CA ILE A 79 -13.40 9.34 15.76
C ILE A 79 -12.47 9.88 14.67
N GLU A 80 -12.96 9.99 13.45
CA GLU A 80 -12.16 10.42 12.29
C GLU A 80 -11.68 11.86 12.47
N ASP A 81 -12.59 12.78 12.85
CA ASP A 81 -12.25 14.18 13.12
C ASP A 81 -11.33 14.33 14.34
N ARG A 82 -11.54 13.50 15.35
CA ARG A 82 -10.73 13.52 16.57
C ARG A 82 -9.30 13.06 16.34
N GLU A 83 -9.08 12.09 15.44
CA GLU A 83 -7.75 11.58 15.10
C GLU A 83 -7.03 12.41 14.02
N ASP A 84 -7.74 13.33 13.34
CA ASP A 84 -7.17 14.19 12.29
C ASP A 84 -6.73 15.55 12.87
N GLY A 85 -5.65 15.52 13.66
CA GLY A 85 -5.11 16.73 14.33
C GLY A 85 -4.36 17.64 13.38
N GLY A 86 -4.68 18.94 13.42
CA GLY A 86 -4.04 19.99 12.62
C GLY A 86 -4.85 20.35 11.36
N THR A 87 -4.19 20.93 10.38
CA THR A 87 -4.83 21.25 9.11
C THR A 87 -4.82 20.02 8.19
N PRO A 88 -6.00 19.52 7.78
CA PRO A 88 -6.07 18.37 6.89
C PRO A 88 -5.33 18.59 5.56
N GLY A 89 -4.69 17.55 5.06
CA GLY A 89 -4.03 17.56 3.77
C GLY A 89 -5.04 17.43 2.61
N PHE A 90 -5.85 18.46 2.36
CA PHE A 90 -6.96 18.41 1.41
C PHE A 90 -6.55 17.92 0.02
N LEU A 91 -5.45 18.44 -0.52
CA LEU A 91 -4.98 18.05 -1.86
C LEU A 91 -4.51 16.60 -1.89
N GLN A 92 -3.87 16.14 -0.82
CA GLN A 92 -3.41 14.76 -0.68
C GLN A 92 -4.60 13.79 -0.62
N VAL A 93 -5.66 14.15 0.12
CA VAL A 93 -6.89 13.35 0.24
C VAL A 93 -7.63 13.30 -1.10
N ILE A 94 -7.81 14.44 -1.77
CA ILE A 94 -8.43 14.49 -3.11
C ILE A 94 -7.64 13.63 -4.09
N LYS A 95 -6.31 13.73 -4.06
CA LYS A 95 -5.44 12.93 -4.94
C LYS A 95 -5.53 11.44 -4.62
N THR A 96 -5.68 11.07 -3.36
CA THR A 96 -5.94 9.69 -2.94
C THR A 96 -7.22 9.15 -3.58
N ALA A 97 -8.31 9.91 -3.48
CA ALA A 97 -9.59 9.54 -4.10
C ALA A 97 -9.47 9.36 -5.62
N LEU A 98 -8.81 10.29 -6.30
CA LEU A 98 -8.58 10.21 -7.75
C LEU A 98 -7.71 9.02 -8.15
N ALA A 99 -6.69 8.66 -7.36
CA ALA A 99 -5.85 7.49 -7.63
C ALA A 99 -6.63 6.17 -7.46
N ILE A 100 -7.53 6.11 -6.48
CA ILE A 100 -8.44 4.96 -6.29
C ILE A 100 -9.44 4.88 -7.44
N GLN A 101 -10.06 6.00 -7.81
CA GLN A 101 -10.98 6.05 -8.95
C GLN A 101 -10.31 5.60 -10.25
N LEU A 102 -9.08 6.04 -10.50
CA LEU A 102 -8.32 5.62 -11.68
C LEU A 102 -8.08 4.11 -11.71
N LYS A 103 -7.76 3.51 -10.54
CA LYS A 103 -7.65 2.05 -10.43
C LYS A 103 -8.96 1.36 -10.80
N ASP A 104 -10.08 1.86 -10.29
CA ASP A 104 -11.40 1.30 -10.58
C ASP A 104 -11.75 1.42 -12.08
N GLU A 105 -11.46 2.55 -12.71
CA GLU A 105 -11.65 2.78 -14.15
C GLU A 105 -10.75 1.87 -15.02
N MET A 106 -9.54 1.56 -14.59
CA MET A 106 -8.66 0.61 -15.27
C MET A 106 -9.21 -0.83 -15.21
N GLY A 107 -9.93 -1.15 -14.15
CA GLY A 107 -10.48 -2.47 -13.87
C GLY A 107 -9.45 -3.45 -13.33
N ILE A 108 -9.74 -4.03 -12.18
CA ILE A 108 -8.81 -4.93 -11.47
C ILE A 108 -8.48 -6.16 -12.32
N ASP A 109 -9.44 -6.72 -13.01
CA ASP A 109 -9.22 -7.89 -13.88
C ASP A 109 -8.22 -7.60 -15.01
N ASN A 110 -8.29 -6.38 -15.59
CA ASN A 110 -7.34 -5.94 -16.60
C ASN A 110 -5.93 -5.78 -16.02
N ILE A 111 -5.84 -5.21 -14.82
CA ILE A 111 -4.57 -5.03 -14.11
C ILE A 111 -3.95 -6.41 -13.81
N LEU A 112 -4.71 -7.32 -13.20
CA LEU A 112 -4.24 -8.67 -12.85
C LEU A 112 -3.83 -9.47 -14.09
N LYS A 113 -4.60 -9.40 -15.17
CA LYS A 113 -4.25 -10.05 -16.42
C LYS A 113 -2.90 -9.56 -16.94
N ARG A 114 -2.68 -8.25 -16.93
CA ARG A 114 -1.41 -7.67 -17.40
C ARG A 114 -0.23 -8.02 -16.50
N GLU A 115 -0.43 -8.00 -15.17
CA GLU A 115 0.57 -8.45 -14.21
C GLU A 115 0.97 -9.91 -14.46
N HIS A 116 -0.01 -10.79 -14.66
CA HIS A 116 0.23 -12.20 -14.93
C HIS A 116 1.06 -12.42 -16.22
N GLU A 117 0.68 -11.77 -17.32
CA GLU A 117 1.45 -11.81 -18.58
C GLU A 117 2.91 -11.39 -18.38
N ILE A 118 3.16 -10.35 -17.56
CA ILE A 118 4.51 -9.87 -17.27
C ILE A 118 5.28 -10.87 -16.41
N VAL A 119 4.65 -11.42 -15.38
CA VAL A 119 5.26 -12.43 -14.51
C VAL A 119 5.67 -13.66 -15.31
N GLU A 120 4.78 -14.22 -16.14
CA GLU A 120 5.09 -15.34 -17.02
C GLU A 120 6.29 -15.03 -17.92
N TYR A 121 6.26 -13.87 -18.60
CA TYR A 121 7.35 -13.48 -19.49
C TYR A 121 8.70 -13.40 -18.77
N VAL A 122 8.73 -12.86 -17.55
CA VAL A 122 9.97 -12.75 -16.75
C VAL A 122 10.44 -14.13 -16.30
N PHE A 123 9.53 -15.00 -15.86
CA PHE A 123 9.88 -16.37 -15.45
C PHE A 123 10.46 -17.14 -16.63
N ASP A 124 9.80 -17.12 -17.79
CA ASP A 124 10.28 -17.81 -19.02
C ASP A 124 11.64 -17.27 -19.46
N SER A 125 11.86 -15.97 -19.28
CA SER A 125 13.14 -15.34 -19.67
C SER A 125 14.27 -15.70 -18.70
N LEU A 126 14.00 -15.74 -17.39
CA LEU A 126 15.05 -15.87 -16.37
C LEU A 126 15.34 -17.32 -15.97
N GLN A 127 14.36 -18.24 -16.01
CA GLN A 127 14.53 -19.62 -15.53
C GLN A 127 15.63 -20.40 -16.26
N ASN A 128 15.93 -20.02 -17.50
CA ASN A 128 16.93 -20.66 -18.34
C ASN A 128 18.26 -19.90 -18.37
N VAL A 129 18.39 -18.79 -17.66
CA VAL A 129 19.66 -18.04 -17.60
C VAL A 129 20.58 -18.72 -16.60
N PRO A 130 21.79 -19.12 -17.02
CA PRO A 130 22.75 -19.74 -16.13
C PRO A 130 23.06 -18.83 -14.92
N ASN A 131 23.23 -19.43 -13.76
CA ASN A 131 23.60 -18.75 -12.52
C ASN A 131 22.56 -17.78 -11.93
N ILE A 132 21.35 -17.68 -12.51
CA ILE A 132 20.24 -16.94 -11.90
C ILE A 132 19.34 -17.92 -11.15
N LYS A 133 18.99 -17.56 -9.92
CA LYS A 133 18.04 -18.30 -9.09
C LYS A 133 16.94 -17.37 -8.61
N ILE A 134 15.70 -17.63 -9.05
CA ILE A 134 14.52 -16.91 -8.60
C ILE A 134 14.10 -17.47 -7.24
N LEU A 135 13.95 -16.59 -6.25
CA LEU A 135 13.47 -16.98 -4.92
C LEU A 135 12.00 -17.38 -4.99
N ALA A 136 11.68 -18.50 -4.35
CA ALA A 136 10.35 -19.13 -4.40
C ALA A 136 9.85 -19.31 -5.86
N GLY A 137 10.74 -19.71 -6.79
CA GLY A 137 10.47 -19.86 -8.21
C GLY A 137 9.39 -20.89 -8.55
N GLN A 138 9.07 -21.80 -7.62
CA GLN A 138 7.96 -22.76 -7.75
C GLN A 138 6.56 -22.10 -7.61
N HIS A 139 6.48 -20.87 -7.11
CA HIS A 139 5.23 -20.12 -6.94
C HIS A 139 5.19 -18.98 -7.96
N GLN A 140 4.57 -19.23 -9.12
CA GLN A 140 4.41 -18.23 -10.18
C GLN A 140 3.15 -17.37 -9.97
N GLU A 141 2.18 -17.86 -9.23
CA GLU A 141 0.99 -17.11 -8.79
C GLU A 141 1.40 -16.06 -7.77
N ARG A 142 1.82 -14.88 -8.25
CA ARG A 142 2.30 -13.75 -7.43
C ARG A 142 2.08 -12.42 -8.13
N LEU A 143 2.16 -11.34 -7.36
CA LEU A 143 2.30 -10.00 -7.95
C LEU A 143 3.67 -9.84 -8.62
N GLY A 144 3.84 -8.83 -9.47
CA GLY A 144 5.05 -8.56 -10.25
C GLY A 144 6.30 -8.21 -9.41
N VAL A 145 6.44 -8.81 -8.22
CA VAL A 145 7.64 -8.69 -7.37
C VAL A 145 8.44 -9.96 -7.48
N ILE A 146 9.57 -9.89 -8.18
CA ILE A 146 10.44 -11.03 -8.43
C ILE A 146 11.80 -10.78 -7.78
N SER A 147 12.12 -11.61 -6.79
CA SER A 147 13.41 -11.60 -6.12
C SER A 147 14.29 -12.71 -6.69
N PHE A 148 15.53 -12.36 -7.01
CA PHE A 148 16.49 -13.31 -7.55
C PHE A 148 17.91 -13.00 -7.07
N PHE A 149 18.79 -13.96 -7.16
CA PHE A 149 20.22 -13.73 -6.99
C PHE A 149 21.01 -14.37 -8.14
N ILE A 150 22.21 -13.89 -8.33
CA ILE A 150 23.15 -14.38 -9.34
C ILE A 150 24.29 -15.02 -8.59
N ASP A 151 24.60 -16.28 -8.88
CA ASP A 151 25.71 -17.00 -8.22
C ASP A 151 27.01 -16.21 -8.41
N ASP A 152 27.82 -16.16 -7.34
CA ASP A 152 29.11 -15.49 -7.28
C ASP A 152 29.09 -13.97 -7.54
N LEU A 153 27.90 -13.35 -7.59
CA LEU A 153 27.75 -11.90 -7.73
C LEU A 153 27.11 -11.28 -6.48
N HIS A 154 27.83 -10.38 -5.83
CA HIS A 154 27.26 -9.63 -4.72
C HIS A 154 26.10 -8.76 -5.21
N PHE A 155 24.96 -8.81 -4.51
CA PHE A 155 23.74 -8.14 -4.94
C PHE A 155 23.90 -6.64 -5.21
N ASN A 156 24.69 -5.90 -4.39
CA ASN A 156 24.96 -4.49 -4.63
C ASN A 156 25.62 -4.22 -5.98
N LEU A 157 26.52 -5.12 -6.44
CA LEU A 157 27.12 -5.00 -7.75
C LEU A 157 26.09 -5.25 -8.86
N GLY A 158 25.22 -6.25 -8.68
CA GLY A 158 24.10 -6.52 -9.60
C GLY A 158 23.18 -5.32 -9.75
N VAL A 159 22.73 -4.74 -8.62
CA VAL A 159 21.90 -3.52 -8.60
C VAL A 159 22.57 -2.37 -9.32
N LYS A 160 23.87 -2.13 -9.05
CA LYS A 160 24.61 -1.05 -9.68
C LYS A 160 24.77 -1.28 -11.20
N LEU A 161 25.10 -2.47 -11.64
CA LEU A 161 25.25 -2.80 -13.06
C LEU A 161 23.91 -2.63 -13.81
N LEU A 162 22.81 -3.11 -13.25
CA LEU A 162 21.47 -2.98 -13.84
C LEU A 162 21.10 -1.50 -13.99
N ASN A 163 21.34 -0.70 -12.96
CA ASN A 163 21.06 0.73 -13.01
C ASN A 163 21.96 1.45 -14.03
N ASP A 164 23.30 1.31 -13.90
CA ASP A 164 24.27 2.13 -14.64
C ASP A 164 24.36 1.76 -16.11
N ARG A 165 24.10 0.49 -16.45
CA ARG A 165 24.25 0.00 -17.83
C ARG A 165 22.92 -0.10 -18.58
N PHE A 166 21.83 -0.33 -17.88
CA PHE A 166 20.54 -0.64 -18.49
C PHE A 166 19.41 0.27 -18.02
N GLY A 167 19.64 1.16 -17.04
CA GLY A 167 18.62 2.02 -16.47
C GLY A 167 17.54 1.26 -15.67
N ILE A 168 17.84 0.02 -15.26
CA ILE A 168 16.90 -0.83 -14.51
C ILE A 168 17.16 -0.65 -13.03
N GLN A 169 16.22 0.02 -12.34
CA GLN A 169 16.29 0.25 -10.90
C GLN A 169 15.76 -0.98 -10.16
N THR A 170 16.63 -1.63 -9.43
CA THR A 170 16.32 -2.76 -8.55
C THR A 170 16.67 -2.43 -7.11
N ARG A 171 16.22 -3.26 -6.19
CA ARG A 171 16.64 -3.21 -4.78
C ARG A 171 17.47 -4.44 -4.41
N GLY A 172 18.47 -4.24 -3.55
CA GLY A 172 19.30 -5.28 -2.98
C GLY A 172 19.58 -5.02 -1.51
#